data_df453a80a70daba9c87b9341632ae0b6
#
_entry.id   df453a80a70daba9c87b9341632ae0b6
#
_cell.length_a   1.000
_cell.length_b   1.000
_cell.length_c   1.000
_cell.angle_alpha   90.00
_cell.angle_beta   90.00
_cell.angle_gamma   90.00
#
_symmetry.space_group_name_H-M   'P 1'
#
loop_
_entity.id
_entity.type
_entity.pdbx_description
1 polymer ?
#
loop_
_entity_poly.entity_id
_entity_poly.type
_entity_poly.pdbx_seq_one_letter_code
_entity_poly.pdbx_strand_id
1 'polypeptide(L)'
;MPRARKYDGVVYRRAGTAIWWIRYRDRNGIARRESSLTANWDEANRKLRERLQARDDNLLEVIRKGETLAYGQWADSFLENYSKPPIRAEKTHEVNQRCIKHLRAAFGERRLVEITADSIELYLRERLRQHVRVKAKLGHRQLGRIKATTVHQEFRVLRRMLNVAVRKKLLPANPCSAVEFPVAVKGLFRPHYVTWSEQQKIESHGPQHLRNIVRIITETGLRVYKELTRMRKDQVDLQNAMVWIPDSKTPTGVAEVPLSAIAIEAFQSQMAISGPGPFLFPSDRNPSGHQTELKTVWQKTLRRAKIPHFRIYDLRSTYATRLSAGGVVDEWVTQMLRQSDAQVFKKYSQMKLQMKREALEKLNRRANEMGTPPTEALLAAPLCTVTVQ
;
A
#
# COMPACT_ATOMS: atom_id res chain seq x y z
N MET A 1 -12.28 -30.34 -42.24
CA MET A 1 -12.44 -28.88 -42.04
C MET A 1 -13.90 -28.51 -42.26
N PRO A 2 -14.61 -27.86 -41.33
CA PRO A 2 -15.98 -27.42 -41.58
C PRO A 2 -15.98 -26.39 -42.71
N ARG A 3 -16.84 -26.56 -43.70
CA ARG A 3 -17.02 -25.62 -44.81
C ARG A 3 -17.34 -24.22 -44.25
N ALA A 4 -16.56 -23.20 -44.61
CA ALA A 4 -16.87 -21.82 -44.31
C ALA A 4 -18.30 -21.51 -44.74
N ARG A 5 -19.16 -21.11 -43.80
CA ARG A 5 -20.57 -20.77 -44.10
C ARG A 5 -20.57 -19.52 -44.98
N LYS A 6 -21.13 -19.61 -46.15
CA LYS A 6 -21.10 -18.63 -47.25
C LYS A 6 -21.69 -17.24 -46.92
N TYR A 7 -22.28 -17.04 -45.70
CA TYR A 7 -22.92 -15.80 -45.27
C TYR A 7 -22.83 -15.56 -43.76
N ASP A 8 -21.63 -15.41 -43.23
CA ASP A 8 -21.48 -15.10 -41.79
C ASP A 8 -21.84 -13.68 -41.43
N GLY A 9 -21.82 -12.75 -42.41
CA GLY A 9 -22.22 -11.36 -42.24
C GLY A 9 -22.22 -10.58 -43.55
N VAL A 10 -22.91 -9.44 -43.56
CA VAL A 10 -23.05 -8.58 -44.73
C VAL A 10 -23.01 -7.12 -44.34
N VAL A 11 -22.36 -6.29 -45.17
CA VAL A 11 -22.42 -4.82 -45.11
C VAL A 11 -23.49 -4.36 -46.09
N TYR A 12 -24.42 -3.53 -45.67
CA TYR A 12 -25.51 -3.04 -46.51
C TYR A 12 -25.87 -1.57 -46.15
N ARG A 13 -26.54 -0.86 -47.08
CA ARG A 13 -27.12 0.42 -46.82
C ARG A 13 -28.60 0.33 -46.54
N ARG A 14 -29.10 1.13 -45.64
CA ARG A 14 -30.54 1.38 -45.49
C ARG A 14 -30.97 2.50 -46.42
N ALA A 15 -32.18 2.42 -46.94
CA ALA A 15 -32.75 3.48 -47.75
C ALA A 15 -32.76 4.80 -46.94
N GLY A 16 -32.35 5.90 -47.57
CA GLY A 16 -32.32 7.23 -46.98
C GLY A 16 -31.14 7.50 -46.02
N THR A 17 -30.13 6.63 -45.92
CA THR A 17 -28.95 6.88 -45.06
C THR A 17 -27.65 6.74 -45.85
N ALA A 18 -26.71 7.69 -45.64
CA ALA A 18 -25.35 7.60 -46.16
C ALA A 18 -24.48 6.58 -45.39
N ILE A 19 -24.90 6.18 -44.17
CA ILE A 19 -24.14 5.34 -43.27
C ILE A 19 -24.35 3.87 -43.61
N TRP A 20 -23.26 3.10 -43.62
CA TRP A 20 -23.30 1.64 -43.77
C TRP A 20 -23.81 0.95 -42.51
N TRP A 21 -24.49 -0.17 -42.72
CA TRP A 21 -24.96 -1.07 -41.66
C TRP A 21 -24.32 -2.44 -41.84
N ILE A 22 -24.08 -3.13 -40.70
CA ILE A 22 -23.60 -4.51 -40.70
C ILE A 22 -24.69 -5.43 -40.14
N ARG A 23 -24.80 -6.60 -40.74
CA ARG A 23 -25.67 -7.68 -40.26
C ARG A 23 -24.82 -8.94 -40.14
N TYR A 24 -24.90 -9.62 -39.03
CA TYR A 24 -24.20 -10.87 -38.76
C TYR A 24 -25.01 -11.70 -37.78
N ARG A 25 -24.66 -12.99 -37.61
CA ARG A 25 -25.23 -13.86 -36.58
C ARG A 25 -24.31 -13.93 -35.40
N ASP A 26 -24.88 -13.83 -34.19
CA ASP A 26 -24.15 -14.11 -32.96
C ASP A 26 -23.93 -15.64 -32.79
N ARG A 27 -23.26 -16.03 -31.70
CA ARG A 27 -22.91 -17.42 -31.42
C ARG A 27 -24.15 -18.32 -31.23
N ASN A 28 -25.26 -17.76 -30.81
CA ASN A 28 -26.54 -18.42 -30.63
C ASN A 28 -27.36 -18.48 -31.94
N GLY A 29 -26.81 -18.00 -33.07
CA GLY A 29 -27.49 -17.96 -34.36
C GLY A 29 -28.43 -16.76 -34.52
N ILE A 30 -28.56 -15.89 -33.52
CA ILE A 30 -29.47 -14.73 -33.54
C ILE A 30 -28.89 -13.66 -34.48
N ALA A 31 -29.72 -13.20 -35.44
CA ALA A 31 -29.34 -12.16 -36.37
C ALA A 31 -29.21 -10.79 -35.63
N ARG A 32 -28.05 -10.20 -35.74
CA ARG A 32 -27.71 -8.86 -35.20
C ARG A 32 -27.60 -7.86 -36.34
N ARG A 33 -28.05 -6.65 -36.10
CA ARG A 33 -27.96 -5.50 -37.03
C ARG A 33 -27.42 -4.29 -36.27
N GLU A 34 -26.35 -3.72 -36.76
CA GLU A 34 -25.68 -2.56 -36.13
C GLU A 34 -25.32 -1.52 -37.19
N SER A 35 -25.35 -0.23 -36.82
CA SER A 35 -24.78 0.82 -37.64
C SER A 35 -23.26 0.75 -37.59
N SER A 36 -22.59 0.89 -38.72
CA SER A 36 -21.14 1.03 -38.76
C SER A 36 -20.67 2.39 -38.23
N LEU A 37 -21.57 3.39 -38.19
CA LEU A 37 -21.30 4.80 -37.88
C LEU A 37 -20.40 5.48 -38.92
N THR A 38 -20.16 4.88 -40.09
CA THR A 38 -19.32 5.41 -41.15
C THR A 38 -19.99 5.32 -42.49
N ALA A 39 -19.70 6.28 -43.37
CA ALA A 39 -20.08 6.24 -44.75
C ALA A 39 -19.04 5.49 -45.67
N ASN A 40 -17.90 5.11 -45.07
CA ASN A 40 -16.85 4.37 -45.77
C ASN A 40 -17.14 2.87 -45.69
N TRP A 41 -17.18 2.19 -46.83
CA TRP A 41 -17.44 0.76 -46.94
C TRP A 41 -16.32 -0.09 -46.31
N ASP A 42 -15.05 0.29 -46.52
CA ASP A 42 -13.91 -0.47 -45.97
C ASP A 42 -13.89 -0.46 -44.46
N GLU A 43 -14.22 0.67 -43.83
CA GLU A 43 -14.38 0.77 -42.37
C GLU A 43 -15.53 -0.04 -41.88
N ALA A 44 -16.67 -0.04 -42.56
CA ALA A 44 -17.82 -0.86 -42.21
C ALA A 44 -17.50 -2.34 -42.34
N ASN A 45 -16.75 -2.74 -43.37
CA ASN A 45 -16.32 -4.12 -43.54
C ASN A 45 -15.29 -4.55 -42.52
N ARG A 46 -14.38 -3.67 -42.12
CA ARG A 46 -13.45 -3.89 -41.00
C ARG A 46 -14.24 -4.14 -39.71
N LYS A 47 -15.21 -3.27 -39.37
CA LYS A 47 -16.08 -3.44 -38.21
C LYS A 47 -16.84 -4.78 -38.22
N LEU A 48 -17.32 -5.21 -39.39
CA LEU A 48 -17.97 -6.52 -39.53
C LEU A 48 -17.00 -7.64 -39.19
N ARG A 49 -15.78 -7.62 -39.72
CA ARG A 49 -14.74 -8.63 -39.44
C ARG A 49 -14.39 -8.65 -37.95
N GLU A 50 -14.25 -7.49 -37.29
CA GLU A 50 -14.01 -7.39 -35.85
C GLU A 50 -15.15 -8.01 -35.03
N ARG A 51 -16.41 -7.82 -35.44
CA ARG A 51 -17.57 -8.44 -34.79
C ARG A 51 -17.59 -9.96 -34.97
N LEU A 52 -17.28 -10.46 -36.13
CA LEU A 52 -17.18 -11.87 -36.41
C LEU A 52 -16.04 -12.53 -35.63
N GLN A 53 -14.87 -11.90 -35.60
CA GLN A 53 -13.74 -12.34 -34.80
C GLN A 53 -14.10 -12.36 -33.31
N ALA A 54 -14.69 -11.28 -32.79
CA ALA A 54 -15.12 -11.21 -31.40
C ALA A 54 -16.16 -12.28 -31.04
N ARG A 55 -17.05 -12.62 -31.96
CA ARG A 55 -18.00 -13.74 -31.83
C ARG A 55 -17.24 -15.06 -31.67
N ASP A 56 -16.30 -15.34 -32.57
CA ASP A 56 -15.54 -16.58 -32.60
C ASP A 56 -14.66 -16.74 -31.35
N ASP A 57 -14.10 -15.61 -30.85
CA ASP A 57 -13.34 -15.53 -29.61
C ASP A 57 -14.23 -15.52 -28.33
N ASN A 58 -15.55 -15.60 -28.49
CA ASN A 58 -16.52 -15.53 -27.40
C ASN A 58 -16.50 -14.20 -26.59
N LEU A 59 -16.07 -13.13 -27.22
CA LEU A 59 -15.95 -11.79 -26.62
C LEU A 59 -17.05 -10.81 -27.06
N LEU A 60 -17.89 -11.17 -28.05
CA LEU A 60 -18.88 -10.27 -28.65
C LEU A 60 -19.81 -9.63 -27.60
N GLU A 61 -20.41 -10.43 -26.71
CA GLU A 61 -21.34 -9.95 -25.68
C GLU A 61 -20.60 -9.09 -24.61
N VAL A 62 -19.34 -9.38 -24.36
CA VAL A 62 -18.49 -8.60 -23.45
C VAL A 62 -18.26 -7.20 -24.02
N ILE A 63 -17.87 -7.12 -25.29
CA ILE A 63 -17.63 -5.84 -25.99
C ILE A 63 -18.92 -5.03 -26.03
N ARG A 64 -20.05 -5.62 -26.37
CA ARG A 64 -21.35 -4.94 -26.44
C ARG A 64 -21.78 -4.37 -25.09
N LYS A 65 -21.59 -5.11 -23.98
CA LYS A 65 -21.84 -4.59 -22.63
C LYS A 65 -20.95 -3.38 -22.32
N GLY A 66 -19.67 -3.44 -22.67
CA GLY A 66 -18.75 -2.33 -22.48
C GLY A 66 -19.08 -1.11 -23.35
N GLU A 67 -19.65 -1.30 -24.55
CA GLU A 67 -20.10 -0.22 -25.44
C GLU A 67 -21.34 0.52 -24.90
N THR A 68 -22.15 -0.10 -24.05
CA THR A 68 -23.35 0.51 -23.47
C THR A 68 -23.09 1.18 -22.13
N LEU A 69 -22.03 0.78 -21.41
CA LEU A 69 -21.77 1.24 -20.03
C LEU A 69 -20.77 2.40 -20.01
N ALA A 70 -21.20 3.54 -19.53
CA ALA A 70 -20.32 4.70 -19.29
C ALA A 70 -19.41 4.46 -18.06
N TYR A 71 -18.19 4.98 -18.13
CA TYR A 71 -17.24 4.88 -17.02
C TYR A 71 -17.81 5.44 -15.71
N GLY A 72 -18.53 6.57 -15.76
CA GLY A 72 -19.16 7.17 -14.58
C GLY A 72 -20.12 6.22 -13.86
N GLN A 73 -20.97 5.54 -14.60
CA GLN A 73 -21.91 4.53 -14.07
C GLN A 73 -21.16 3.34 -13.47
N TRP A 74 -20.11 2.88 -14.16
CA TRP A 74 -19.26 1.81 -13.64
C TRP A 74 -18.53 2.24 -12.36
N ALA A 75 -18.07 3.48 -12.27
CA ALA A 75 -17.40 4.01 -11.10
C ALA A 75 -18.32 4.03 -9.87
N ASP A 76 -19.61 4.37 -10.03
CA ASP A 76 -20.59 4.32 -8.95
C ASP A 76 -20.83 2.87 -8.50
N SER A 77 -21.03 1.96 -9.44
CA SER A 77 -21.18 0.54 -9.15
C SER A 77 -19.93 -0.04 -8.45
N PHE A 78 -18.74 0.38 -8.87
CA PHE A 78 -17.50 -0.06 -8.23
C PHE A 78 -17.36 0.46 -6.80
N LEU A 79 -17.70 1.73 -6.54
CA LEU A 79 -17.65 2.29 -5.19
C LEU A 79 -18.62 1.56 -4.25
N GLU A 80 -19.84 1.30 -4.69
CA GLU A 80 -20.85 0.63 -3.88
C GLU A 80 -20.50 -0.85 -3.64
N ASN A 81 -20.16 -1.61 -4.69
CA ASN A 81 -20.07 -3.06 -4.63
C ASN A 81 -18.66 -3.61 -4.38
N TYR A 82 -17.59 -2.79 -4.50
CA TYR A 82 -16.19 -3.28 -4.40
C TYR A 82 -15.28 -2.42 -3.54
N SER A 83 -15.79 -1.28 -3.03
CA SER A 83 -14.99 -0.32 -2.28
C SER A 83 -15.57 -0.01 -0.91
N LYS A 84 -16.88 0.07 -0.76
CA LYS A 84 -17.58 0.42 0.48
C LYS A 84 -17.35 -0.62 1.59
N PRO A 85 -17.25 -0.22 2.86
CA PRO A 85 -17.24 -1.17 3.97
C PRO A 85 -18.49 -2.08 3.96
N PRO A 86 -18.37 -3.34 4.37
CA PRO A 86 -17.21 -4.01 4.97
C PRO A 86 -16.21 -4.59 3.95
N ILE A 87 -16.46 -4.46 2.64
CA ILE A 87 -15.62 -5.06 1.57
C ILE A 87 -14.20 -4.50 1.62
N ARG A 88 -14.07 -3.19 1.88
CA ARG A 88 -12.79 -2.53 2.16
C ARG A 88 -12.91 -1.66 3.39
N ALA A 89 -11.77 -1.43 4.06
CA ALA A 89 -11.70 -0.50 5.17
C ALA A 89 -12.10 0.92 4.73
N GLU A 90 -12.79 1.67 5.60
CA GLU A 90 -13.27 3.04 5.37
C GLU A 90 -12.21 3.93 4.72
N LYS A 91 -11.00 3.93 5.29
CA LYS A 91 -9.86 4.71 4.77
C LYS A 91 -9.51 4.37 3.31
N THR A 92 -9.69 3.12 2.90
CA THR A 92 -9.46 2.69 1.52
C THR A 92 -10.59 3.18 0.61
N HIS A 93 -11.82 3.13 1.11
CA HIS A 93 -12.99 3.65 0.39
C HIS A 93 -12.86 5.16 0.14
N GLU A 94 -12.51 5.96 1.15
CA GLU A 94 -12.24 7.39 1.02
C GLU A 94 -11.15 7.70 -0.03
N VAL A 95 -10.07 6.90 -0.05
CA VAL A 95 -9.00 7.05 -1.05
C VAL A 95 -9.53 6.75 -2.44
N ASN A 96 -10.31 5.68 -2.61
CA ASN A 96 -10.92 5.33 -3.89
C ASN A 96 -11.86 6.44 -4.37
N GLN A 97 -12.72 6.99 -3.51
CA GLN A 97 -13.61 8.10 -3.84
C GLN A 97 -12.82 9.33 -4.35
N ARG A 98 -11.75 9.70 -3.64
CA ARG A 98 -10.88 10.82 -4.06
C ARG A 98 -10.21 10.59 -5.42
N CYS A 99 -9.67 9.40 -5.64
CA CYS A 99 -9.06 9.04 -6.92
C CYS A 99 -10.11 9.02 -8.05
N ILE A 100 -11.25 8.40 -7.80
CA ILE A 100 -12.34 8.28 -8.79
C ILE A 100 -12.89 9.65 -9.18
N LYS A 101 -12.94 10.62 -8.26
CA LYS A 101 -13.33 12.00 -8.59
C LYS A 101 -12.50 12.58 -9.75
N HIS A 102 -11.17 12.37 -9.73
CA HIS A 102 -10.29 12.84 -10.80
C HIS A 102 -10.41 12.01 -12.08
N LEU A 103 -10.54 10.69 -11.93
CA LEU A 103 -10.75 9.79 -13.06
C LEU A 103 -12.09 10.03 -13.75
N ARG A 104 -13.14 10.34 -13.00
CA ARG A 104 -14.46 10.70 -13.54
C ARG A 104 -14.42 12.00 -14.35
N ALA A 105 -13.62 12.97 -13.93
CA ALA A 105 -13.45 14.20 -14.69
C ALA A 105 -12.78 13.96 -16.06
N ALA A 106 -11.98 12.91 -16.20
CA ALA A 106 -11.30 12.57 -17.44
C ALA A 106 -12.06 11.59 -18.33
N PHE A 107 -12.75 10.62 -17.72
CA PHE A 107 -13.34 9.46 -18.40
C PHE A 107 -14.84 9.31 -18.21
N GLY A 108 -15.50 10.15 -17.39
CA GLY A 108 -16.88 9.94 -16.93
C GLY A 108 -17.89 9.67 -18.02
N GLU A 109 -17.83 10.43 -19.10
CA GLU A 109 -18.75 10.33 -20.24
C GLU A 109 -18.37 9.23 -21.25
N ARG A 110 -17.12 8.71 -21.19
CA ARG A 110 -16.64 7.70 -22.14
C ARG A 110 -17.24 6.33 -21.82
N ARG A 111 -17.49 5.57 -22.88
CA ARG A 111 -17.83 4.15 -22.73
C ARG A 111 -16.61 3.37 -22.23
N LEU A 112 -16.83 2.26 -21.52
CA LEU A 112 -15.72 1.48 -20.99
C LEU A 112 -14.76 0.98 -22.07
N VAL A 113 -15.26 0.61 -23.25
CA VAL A 113 -14.46 0.17 -24.40
C VAL A 113 -13.66 1.30 -25.06
N GLU A 114 -14.02 2.54 -24.83
CA GLU A 114 -13.32 3.73 -25.38
C GLU A 114 -12.12 4.14 -24.52
N ILE A 115 -11.95 3.53 -23.35
CA ILE A 115 -10.79 3.77 -22.51
C ILE A 115 -9.64 2.90 -23.00
N THR A 116 -8.82 3.46 -23.84
CA THR A 116 -7.64 2.80 -24.42
C THR A 116 -6.37 3.06 -23.61
N ALA A 117 -5.30 2.31 -23.86
CA ALA A 117 -3.98 2.54 -23.28
C ALA A 117 -3.50 3.98 -23.53
N ASP A 118 -3.63 4.46 -24.77
CA ASP A 118 -3.22 5.83 -25.17
C ASP A 118 -3.97 6.91 -24.38
N SER A 119 -5.29 6.73 -24.19
CA SER A 119 -6.10 7.67 -23.41
C SER A 119 -5.70 7.71 -21.93
N ILE A 120 -5.28 6.58 -21.38
CA ILE A 120 -4.77 6.49 -20.00
C ILE A 120 -3.40 7.17 -19.92
N GLU A 121 -2.49 6.91 -20.84
CA GLU A 121 -1.18 7.57 -20.87
C GLU A 121 -1.30 9.10 -20.99
N LEU A 122 -2.17 9.57 -21.86
CA LEU A 122 -2.45 11.01 -22.00
C LEU A 122 -2.92 11.60 -20.67
N TYR A 123 -3.90 10.94 -20.02
CA TYR A 123 -4.36 11.34 -18.69
C TYR A 123 -3.22 11.43 -17.68
N LEU A 124 -2.36 10.42 -17.61
CA LEU A 124 -1.24 10.38 -16.63
C LEU A 124 -0.26 11.53 -16.89
N ARG A 125 0.10 11.79 -18.14
CA ARG A 125 1.00 12.90 -18.53
C ARG A 125 0.41 14.27 -18.20
N GLU A 126 -0.85 14.49 -18.51
CA GLU A 126 -1.55 15.75 -18.19
C GLU A 126 -1.68 15.94 -16.68
N ARG A 127 -2.04 14.88 -15.96
CA ARG A 127 -2.22 14.92 -14.50
C ARG A 127 -0.92 15.25 -13.76
N LEU A 128 0.23 14.75 -14.24
CA LEU A 128 1.55 15.06 -13.70
C LEU A 128 1.96 16.53 -13.92
N ARG A 129 1.42 17.21 -14.94
CA ARG A 129 1.67 18.64 -15.21
C ARG A 129 0.82 19.55 -14.34
N GLN A 130 -0.28 19.08 -13.78
CA GLN A 130 -1.21 19.87 -12.98
C GLN A 130 -0.61 20.28 -11.63
N HIS A 131 -1.11 21.39 -11.10
CA HIS A 131 -0.76 21.90 -9.76
C HIS A 131 -1.83 21.54 -8.73
N VAL A 132 -1.40 21.38 -7.48
CA VAL A 132 -2.32 21.20 -6.36
C VAL A 132 -3.06 22.51 -6.13
N ARG A 133 -4.39 22.49 -6.17
CA ARG A 133 -5.26 23.61 -5.83
C ARG A 133 -5.83 23.43 -4.44
N VAL A 134 -5.67 24.42 -3.57
CA VAL A 134 -6.19 24.40 -2.19
C VAL A 134 -7.15 25.56 -2.03
N LYS A 135 -8.29 25.31 -1.37
CA LYS A 135 -9.23 26.35 -1.00
C LYS A 135 -8.55 27.38 -0.08
N ALA A 136 -8.58 28.63 -0.41
CA ALA A 136 -8.09 29.75 0.40
C ALA A 136 -9.26 30.65 0.80
N LYS A 137 -9.05 31.58 1.71
CA LYS A 137 -10.10 32.52 2.16
C LYS A 137 -10.72 33.32 0.99
N LEU A 138 -9.90 33.64 -0.01
CA LEU A 138 -10.28 34.31 -1.25
C LEU A 138 -9.91 33.40 -2.44
N GLY A 139 -10.83 32.53 -2.88
CA GLY A 139 -10.65 31.69 -4.06
C GLY A 139 -9.77 30.43 -3.83
N HIS A 140 -8.84 30.15 -4.75
CA HIS A 140 -7.98 28.98 -4.71
C HIS A 140 -6.49 29.38 -4.81
N ARG A 141 -5.67 28.82 -3.95
CA ARG A 141 -4.20 28.95 -4.02
C ARG A 141 -3.61 27.77 -4.75
N GLN A 142 -2.77 28.03 -5.73
CA GLN A 142 -1.96 26.99 -6.35
C GLN A 142 -0.72 26.71 -5.49
N LEU A 143 -0.48 25.44 -5.25
CA LEU A 143 0.76 24.93 -4.65
C LEU A 143 1.64 24.28 -5.72
N GLY A 144 2.69 23.58 -5.32
CA GLY A 144 3.55 22.86 -6.26
C GLY A 144 2.81 21.82 -7.11
N ARG A 145 3.51 21.22 -8.08
CA ARG A 145 2.96 20.16 -8.96
C ARG A 145 2.46 18.96 -8.14
N ILE A 146 1.49 18.26 -8.70
CA ILE A 146 0.96 17.03 -8.11
C ILE A 146 2.10 15.98 -8.08
N LYS A 147 2.29 15.35 -6.93
CA LYS A 147 3.34 14.34 -6.76
C LYS A 147 3.05 13.11 -7.61
N ALA A 148 4.06 12.54 -8.23
CA ALA A 148 3.96 11.31 -9.01
C ALA A 148 3.31 10.15 -8.23
N THR A 149 3.56 10.05 -6.93
CA THR A 149 2.93 9.07 -6.04
C THR A 149 1.41 9.22 -5.96
N THR A 150 0.88 10.45 -6.05
CA THR A 150 -0.57 10.72 -6.05
C THR A 150 -1.18 10.26 -7.37
N VAL A 151 -0.57 10.61 -8.49
CA VAL A 151 -1.04 10.18 -9.83
C VAL A 151 -0.93 8.66 -9.98
N HIS A 152 0.14 8.06 -9.47
CA HIS A 152 0.29 6.60 -9.44
C HIS A 152 -0.80 5.92 -8.59
N GLN A 153 -1.24 6.55 -7.50
CA GLN A 153 -2.37 6.02 -6.71
C GLN A 153 -3.68 6.07 -7.51
N GLU A 154 -3.94 7.15 -8.27
CA GLU A 154 -5.09 7.25 -9.18
C GLU A 154 -5.03 6.14 -10.24
N PHE A 155 -3.87 5.91 -10.85
CA PHE A 155 -3.64 4.82 -11.82
C PHE A 155 -3.86 3.42 -11.23
N ARG A 156 -3.42 3.17 -10.00
CA ARG A 156 -3.67 1.90 -9.30
C ARG A 156 -5.16 1.65 -9.07
N VAL A 157 -5.91 2.70 -8.72
CA VAL A 157 -7.37 2.60 -8.54
C VAL A 157 -8.03 2.29 -9.88
N LEU A 158 -7.69 3.01 -10.96
CA LEU A 158 -8.19 2.74 -12.31
C LEU A 158 -7.90 1.30 -12.74
N ARG A 159 -6.64 0.85 -12.62
CA ARG A 159 -6.24 -0.53 -12.94
C ARG A 159 -7.08 -1.55 -12.19
N ARG A 160 -7.34 -1.34 -10.91
CA ARG A 160 -8.19 -2.23 -10.12
C ARG A 160 -9.63 -2.22 -10.58
N MET A 161 -10.21 -1.04 -10.87
CA MET A 161 -11.58 -0.91 -11.37
C MET A 161 -11.76 -1.68 -12.69
N LEU A 162 -10.83 -1.51 -13.64
CA LEU A 162 -10.88 -2.17 -14.93
C LEU A 162 -10.60 -3.68 -14.81
N ASN A 163 -9.76 -4.13 -13.88
CA ASN A 163 -9.62 -5.56 -13.56
C ASN A 163 -10.93 -6.18 -13.05
N VAL A 164 -11.71 -5.43 -12.27
CA VAL A 164 -13.04 -5.90 -11.84
C VAL A 164 -14.01 -5.92 -13.02
N ALA A 165 -13.95 -4.93 -13.93
CA ALA A 165 -14.76 -4.91 -15.14
C ALA A 165 -14.48 -6.12 -16.05
N VAL A 166 -13.21 -6.51 -16.21
CA VAL A 166 -12.83 -7.72 -16.97
C VAL A 166 -13.40 -8.98 -16.31
N ARG A 167 -13.27 -9.13 -14.99
CA ARG A 167 -13.85 -10.27 -14.26
C ARG A 167 -15.38 -10.34 -14.35
N LYS A 168 -16.04 -9.18 -14.47
CA LYS A 168 -17.50 -9.09 -14.68
C LYS A 168 -17.91 -9.19 -16.15
N LYS A 169 -16.97 -9.52 -17.03
CA LYS A 169 -17.22 -9.63 -18.48
C LYS A 169 -17.83 -8.35 -19.07
N LEU A 170 -17.34 -7.19 -18.62
CA LEU A 170 -17.68 -5.86 -19.15
C LEU A 170 -16.59 -5.33 -20.08
N LEU A 171 -15.41 -5.90 -20.00
CA LEU A 171 -14.25 -5.60 -20.88
C LEU A 171 -13.55 -6.92 -21.23
N PRO A 172 -13.02 -7.05 -22.46
CA PRO A 172 -12.25 -8.25 -22.86
C PRO A 172 -10.89 -8.31 -22.17
N ALA A 173 -10.23 -7.18 -21.99
CA ALA A 173 -8.91 -7.03 -21.38
C ALA A 173 -8.81 -5.69 -20.63
N ASN A 174 -7.86 -5.60 -19.69
CA ASN A 174 -7.60 -4.34 -18.99
C ASN A 174 -6.59 -3.49 -19.76
N PRO A 175 -6.99 -2.32 -20.31
CA PRO A 175 -6.06 -1.46 -21.05
C PRO A 175 -4.89 -0.94 -20.21
N CYS A 176 -5.03 -0.88 -18.87
CA CYS A 176 -3.92 -0.49 -18.00
C CYS A 176 -2.74 -1.48 -18.02
N SER A 177 -2.90 -2.69 -18.55
CA SER A 177 -1.80 -3.67 -18.63
C SER A 177 -0.75 -3.28 -19.65
N ALA A 178 -1.14 -2.56 -20.70
CA ALA A 178 -0.26 -2.07 -21.76
C ALA A 178 0.33 -0.66 -21.45
N VAL A 179 -0.01 -0.07 -20.28
CA VAL A 179 0.43 1.28 -19.90
C VAL A 179 1.63 1.20 -18.96
N GLU A 180 2.72 1.85 -19.34
CA GLU A 180 3.84 2.13 -18.47
C GLU A 180 3.65 3.49 -17.78
N PHE A 181 3.92 3.56 -16.46
CA PHE A 181 3.80 4.82 -15.74
C PHE A 181 4.94 5.77 -16.15
N PRO A 182 4.67 7.04 -16.59
CA PRO A 182 5.63 7.86 -17.32
C PRO A 182 6.83 8.35 -16.51
N VAL A 183 6.86 8.15 -15.20
CA VAL A 183 7.97 8.52 -14.30
C VAL A 183 8.24 7.44 -13.30
N ALA A 184 9.52 7.18 -13.03
CA ALA A 184 9.88 6.26 -11.95
C ALA A 184 9.33 6.76 -10.61
N VAL A 185 8.35 6.07 -10.07
CA VAL A 185 7.87 6.32 -8.72
C VAL A 185 8.91 5.72 -7.78
N LYS A 186 9.82 6.56 -7.29
CA LYS A 186 10.78 6.13 -6.26
C LYS A 186 9.98 5.63 -5.06
N GLY A 187 9.76 4.32 -5.03
CA GLY A 187 8.83 3.66 -4.11
C GLY A 187 9.33 3.49 -2.70
N LEU A 188 10.56 3.90 -2.40
CA LEU A 188 11.16 3.68 -1.11
C LEU A 188 11.47 5.00 -0.44
N PHE A 189 10.49 5.51 0.28
CA PHE A 189 10.77 6.44 1.35
C PHE A 189 11.70 5.73 2.34
N ARG A 190 12.91 6.29 2.55
CA ARG A 190 13.79 5.82 3.63
C ARG A 190 13.25 6.40 4.94
N PRO A 191 12.84 5.57 5.91
CA PRO A 191 12.42 6.07 7.21
C PRO A 191 13.59 6.76 7.90
N HIS A 192 13.29 7.80 8.68
CA HIS A 192 14.28 8.44 9.54
C HIS A 192 14.63 7.48 10.69
N TYR A 193 15.90 7.22 10.88
CA TYR A 193 16.38 6.54 12.08
C TYR A 193 16.61 7.59 13.18
N VAL A 194 15.93 7.44 14.30
CA VAL A 194 16.03 8.33 15.45
C VAL A 194 17.21 7.88 16.31
N THR A 195 18.26 8.70 16.37
CA THR A 195 19.39 8.46 17.26
C THR A 195 18.97 8.61 18.73
N TRP A 196 19.74 8.06 19.65
CA TRP A 196 19.45 8.21 21.08
C TRP A 196 19.43 9.70 21.50
N SER A 197 20.39 10.49 21.06
CA SER A 197 20.43 11.93 21.31
C SER A 197 19.21 12.68 20.75
N GLU A 198 18.74 12.33 19.54
CA GLU A 198 17.52 12.92 18.98
C GLU A 198 16.29 12.51 19.81
N GLN A 199 16.20 11.26 20.25
CA GLN A 199 15.10 10.80 21.10
C GLN A 199 15.06 11.60 22.41
N GLN A 200 16.18 11.74 23.11
CA GLN A 200 16.28 12.54 24.34
C GLN A 200 15.83 13.99 24.12
N LYS A 201 16.25 14.63 23.00
CA LYS A 201 15.81 15.97 22.64
C LYS A 201 14.31 16.04 22.37
N ILE A 202 13.72 15.04 21.71
CA ILE A 202 12.28 14.99 21.49
C ILE A 202 11.54 14.85 22.83
N GLU A 203 12.01 13.96 23.68
CA GLU A 203 11.42 13.73 25.00
C GLU A 203 11.50 14.98 25.90
N SER A 204 12.61 15.70 25.92
CA SER A 204 12.77 16.90 26.74
C SER A 204 11.91 18.10 26.28
N HIS A 205 11.60 18.20 24.99
CA HIS A 205 10.80 19.30 24.41
C HIS A 205 9.33 18.95 24.18
N GLY A 206 8.96 17.67 24.31
CA GLY A 206 7.59 17.19 24.12
C GLY A 206 6.76 17.22 25.42
N PRO A 207 5.42 17.36 25.32
CA PRO A 207 4.56 17.17 26.46
C PRO A 207 4.57 15.70 26.93
N GLN A 208 4.19 15.46 28.17
CA GLN A 208 4.31 14.14 28.82
C GLN A 208 3.71 13.00 28.01
N HIS A 209 2.48 13.16 27.51
CA HIS A 209 1.83 12.13 26.70
C HIS A 209 2.62 11.80 25.40
N LEU A 210 3.26 12.78 24.77
CA LEU A 210 4.08 12.54 23.59
C LEU A 210 5.41 11.88 23.94
N ARG A 211 6.01 12.24 25.05
CA ARG A 211 7.20 11.58 25.62
C ARG A 211 6.93 10.09 25.84
N ASN A 212 5.80 9.77 26.46
CA ASN A 212 5.38 8.40 26.70
C ASN A 212 5.15 7.64 25.35
N ILE A 213 4.50 8.28 24.38
CA ILE A 213 4.31 7.70 23.03
C ILE A 213 5.65 7.37 22.37
N VAL A 214 6.63 8.28 22.44
CA VAL A 214 7.96 8.06 21.85
C VAL A 214 8.62 6.83 22.48
N ARG A 215 8.67 6.77 23.81
CA ARG A 215 9.24 5.63 24.54
C ARG A 215 8.51 4.33 24.23
N ILE A 216 7.19 4.31 24.32
CA ILE A 216 6.41 3.11 24.04
C ILE A 216 6.68 2.60 22.61
N ILE A 217 6.69 3.46 21.58
CA ILE A 217 6.89 3.00 20.21
C ILE A 217 8.31 2.53 19.97
N THR A 218 9.32 3.21 20.53
CA THR A 218 10.73 2.83 20.35
C THR A 218 11.11 1.56 21.14
N GLU A 219 10.28 1.14 22.09
CA GLU A 219 10.49 -0.06 22.91
C GLU A 219 9.58 -1.24 22.54
N THR A 220 8.46 -1.01 21.83
CA THR A 220 7.48 -2.06 21.50
C THR A 220 7.19 -2.20 20.02
N GLY A 221 7.59 -1.19 19.23
CA GLY A 221 7.25 -1.14 17.81
C GLY A 221 5.75 -1.04 17.50
N LEU A 222 4.89 -0.61 18.42
CA LEU A 222 3.45 -0.46 18.21
C LEU A 222 3.13 0.52 17.07
N ARG A 223 2.05 0.23 16.32
CA ARG A 223 1.55 1.16 15.29
C ARG A 223 0.80 2.31 15.95
N VAL A 224 1.30 3.54 15.79
CA VAL A 224 0.83 4.72 16.52
C VAL A 224 -0.68 4.91 16.47
N TYR A 225 -1.30 4.95 15.28
CA TYR A 225 -2.72 5.28 15.13
C TYR A 225 -3.66 4.07 15.10
N LYS A 226 -3.15 2.86 14.81
CA LYS A 226 -4.01 1.68 14.72
C LYS A 226 -4.03 0.88 16.03
N GLU A 227 -2.92 0.92 16.77
CA GLU A 227 -2.74 0.16 17.99
C GLU A 227 -2.65 1.08 19.21
N LEU A 228 -1.64 1.96 19.28
CA LEU A 228 -1.32 2.70 20.50
C LEU A 228 -2.36 3.76 20.89
N THR A 229 -2.76 4.67 19.97
CA THR A 229 -3.68 5.75 20.35
C THR A 229 -5.11 5.28 20.62
N ARG A 230 -5.47 4.07 20.22
CA ARG A 230 -6.76 3.40 20.47
C ARG A 230 -6.74 2.50 21.68
N MET A 231 -5.56 2.30 22.27
CA MET A 231 -5.35 1.33 23.35
C MET A 231 -6.20 1.67 24.55
N ARG A 232 -6.84 0.64 25.08
CA ARG A 232 -7.57 0.69 26.35
C ARG A 232 -6.63 0.31 27.47
N LYS A 233 -6.90 0.78 28.67
CA LYS A 233 -6.11 0.48 29.86
C LYS A 233 -6.14 -1.00 30.24
N ASP A 234 -7.27 -1.66 30.00
CA ASP A 234 -7.47 -3.09 30.26
C ASP A 234 -6.63 -4.02 29.34
N GLN A 235 -6.04 -3.48 28.29
CA GLN A 235 -5.13 -4.21 27.41
C GLN A 235 -3.68 -4.22 27.92
N VAL A 236 -3.36 -3.47 28.97
CA VAL A 236 -2.00 -3.31 29.48
C VAL A 236 -1.88 -4.07 30.80
N ASP A 237 -1.13 -5.15 30.78
CA ASP A 237 -0.78 -5.95 31.94
C ASP A 237 0.64 -5.64 32.39
N LEU A 238 0.75 -4.74 33.39
CA LEU A 238 2.04 -4.33 33.92
C LEU A 238 2.65 -5.38 34.86
N GLN A 239 1.85 -6.29 35.42
CA GLN A 239 2.34 -7.35 36.30
C GLN A 239 3.09 -8.41 35.51
N ASN A 240 2.53 -8.80 34.37
CA ASN A 240 3.14 -9.76 33.44
C ASN A 240 4.02 -9.08 32.37
N ALA A 241 4.23 -7.76 32.46
CA ALA A 241 5.05 -6.98 31.54
C ALA A 241 4.65 -7.18 30.05
N MET A 242 3.37 -7.10 29.73
CA MET A 242 2.84 -7.33 28.40
C MET A 242 1.67 -6.42 28.04
N VAL A 243 1.41 -6.29 26.75
CA VAL A 243 0.25 -5.60 26.19
C VAL A 243 -0.45 -6.50 25.19
N TRP A 244 -1.77 -6.63 25.32
CA TRP A 244 -2.61 -7.32 24.35
C TRP A 244 -3.11 -6.39 23.24
N ILE A 245 -2.93 -6.79 21.98
CA ILE A 245 -3.41 -6.07 20.79
C ILE A 245 -4.53 -6.88 20.13
N PRO A 246 -5.81 -6.58 20.41
CA PRO A 246 -6.95 -7.33 19.87
C PRO A 246 -7.27 -7.02 18.41
N ASP A 247 -6.91 -5.85 17.90
CA ASP A 247 -7.18 -5.41 16.53
C ASP A 247 -5.97 -4.68 15.93
N SER A 248 -5.56 -5.09 14.75
CA SER A 248 -4.46 -4.48 14.00
C SER A 248 -4.79 -4.36 12.51
N LYS A 249 -3.88 -3.77 11.74
CA LYS A 249 -4.03 -3.61 10.29
C LYS A 249 -4.01 -4.96 9.54
N THR A 250 -3.34 -5.96 10.10
CA THR A 250 -3.17 -7.30 9.53
C THR A 250 -3.51 -8.34 10.59
N PRO A 251 -4.01 -9.54 10.22
CA PRO A 251 -4.29 -10.60 11.19
C PRO A 251 -3.10 -10.92 12.10
N THR A 252 -1.89 -10.97 11.54
CA THR A 252 -0.63 -11.18 12.30
C THR A 252 -0.30 -10.06 13.28
N GLY A 253 -1.04 -8.95 13.25
CA GLY A 253 -0.87 -7.85 14.18
C GLY A 253 -1.61 -8.03 15.50
N VAL A 254 -2.55 -8.97 15.58
CA VAL A 254 -3.23 -9.40 16.82
C VAL A 254 -2.23 -10.27 17.58
N ALA A 255 -1.75 -9.80 18.73
CA ALA A 255 -0.71 -10.49 19.48
C ALA A 255 -0.49 -9.87 20.87
N GLU A 256 0.16 -10.62 21.71
CA GLU A 256 0.80 -10.12 22.91
C GLU A 256 2.14 -9.47 22.57
N VAL A 257 2.44 -8.37 23.25
CA VAL A 257 3.68 -7.61 23.05
C VAL A 257 4.39 -7.49 24.39
N PRO A 258 5.59 -8.05 24.55
CA PRO A 258 6.36 -7.93 25.77
C PRO A 258 6.85 -6.49 25.97
N LEU A 259 6.98 -6.08 27.21
CA LEU A 259 7.40 -4.74 27.62
C LEU A 259 8.80 -4.78 28.26
N SER A 260 9.67 -3.88 27.80
CA SER A 260 10.90 -3.56 28.51
C SER A 260 10.62 -2.70 29.75
N ALA A 261 11.57 -2.59 30.66
CA ALA A 261 11.46 -1.72 31.84
C ALA A 261 11.10 -0.27 31.46
N ILE A 262 11.73 0.26 30.40
CA ILE A 262 11.46 1.62 29.88
C ILE A 262 10.01 1.73 29.35
N ALA A 263 9.49 0.68 28.71
CA ALA A 263 8.12 0.65 28.25
C ALA A 263 7.14 0.62 29.43
N ILE A 264 7.41 -0.20 30.45
CA ILE A 264 6.60 -0.27 31.69
C ILE A 264 6.49 1.11 32.34
N GLU A 265 7.62 1.79 32.58
CA GLU A 265 7.64 3.15 33.12
C GLU A 265 6.81 4.13 32.28
N ALA A 266 6.93 4.05 30.95
CA ALA A 266 6.19 4.91 30.04
C ALA A 266 4.68 4.63 30.08
N PHE A 267 4.26 3.36 30.18
CA PHE A 267 2.85 2.99 30.37
C PHE A 267 2.31 3.42 31.72
N GLN A 268 3.05 3.23 32.82
CA GLN A 268 2.68 3.71 34.16
C GLN A 268 2.50 5.23 34.17
N SER A 269 3.48 5.96 33.64
CA SER A 269 3.42 7.41 33.50
C SER A 269 2.22 7.86 32.65
N GLN A 270 1.89 7.12 31.59
CA GLN A 270 0.73 7.44 30.77
C GLN A 270 -0.59 7.15 31.47
N MET A 271 -0.69 6.05 32.20
CA MET A 271 -1.88 5.72 33.00
C MET A 271 -2.18 6.80 34.04
N ALA A 272 -1.14 7.31 34.72
CA ALA A 272 -1.28 8.35 35.72
C ALA A 272 -1.91 9.66 35.18
N ILE A 273 -1.66 9.99 33.90
CA ILE A 273 -2.17 11.23 33.27
C ILE A 273 -3.42 11.03 32.42
N SER A 274 -3.87 9.78 32.18
CA SER A 274 -4.98 9.48 31.27
C SER A 274 -6.37 9.66 31.87
N GLY A 275 -6.47 10.00 33.18
CA GLY A 275 -7.75 10.18 33.87
C GLY A 275 -8.57 8.87 34.02
N PRO A 276 -9.84 8.94 34.44
CA PRO A 276 -10.64 7.77 34.81
C PRO A 276 -11.19 6.95 33.64
N GLY A 277 -11.18 7.50 32.41
CA GLY A 277 -11.76 6.85 31.23
C GLY A 277 -11.03 5.57 30.79
N PRO A 278 -11.63 4.79 29.87
CA PRO A 278 -11.11 3.48 29.48
C PRO A 278 -9.88 3.56 28.57
N PHE A 279 -9.65 4.68 27.89
CA PHE A 279 -8.56 4.81 26.93
C PHE A 279 -7.26 5.28 27.59
N LEU A 280 -6.15 4.72 27.13
CA LEU A 280 -4.81 5.14 27.56
C LEU A 280 -4.46 6.55 27.06
N PHE A 281 -4.94 6.91 25.86
CA PHE A 281 -4.77 8.24 25.26
C PHE A 281 -6.14 8.86 24.98
N PRO A 282 -6.84 9.38 25.99
CA PRO A 282 -8.18 9.94 25.84
C PRO A 282 -8.19 11.22 25.05
N SER A 283 -9.34 11.55 24.43
CA SER A 283 -9.58 12.80 23.75
C SER A 283 -11.07 13.16 23.75
N ASP A 284 -11.42 14.22 24.44
CA ASP A 284 -12.79 14.74 24.47
C ASP A 284 -13.23 15.40 23.15
N ARG A 285 -12.24 15.75 22.32
CA ARG A 285 -12.50 16.39 21.00
C ARG A 285 -12.92 15.40 19.92
N ASN A 286 -12.70 14.11 20.13
CA ASN A 286 -12.99 13.09 19.17
C ASN A 286 -14.18 12.24 19.61
N PRO A 287 -15.18 12.02 18.75
CA PRO A 287 -16.33 11.15 19.07
C PRO A 287 -15.93 9.71 19.46
N SER A 288 -14.75 9.27 19.04
CA SER A 288 -14.21 7.95 19.42
C SER A 288 -13.67 7.88 20.85
N GLY A 289 -13.61 9.00 21.58
CA GLY A 289 -13.11 9.08 22.95
C GLY A 289 -11.58 8.97 23.08
N HIS A 290 -10.84 8.80 22.01
CA HIS A 290 -9.39 8.65 22.02
C HIS A 290 -8.67 9.55 21.01
N GLN A 291 -7.35 9.71 21.16
CA GLN A 291 -6.52 10.48 20.24
C GLN A 291 -6.52 9.84 18.84
N THR A 292 -6.80 10.63 17.82
CA THR A 292 -6.80 10.19 16.42
C THR A 292 -5.69 10.84 15.60
N GLU A 293 -5.13 11.96 16.06
CA GLU A 293 -4.08 12.69 15.35
C GLU A 293 -3.07 13.32 16.32
N LEU A 294 -1.79 13.09 16.03
CA LEU A 294 -0.65 13.63 16.77
C LEU A 294 0.20 14.60 15.93
N LYS A 295 -0.22 14.87 14.68
CA LYS A 295 0.59 15.63 13.71
C LYS A 295 1.02 17.00 14.24
N THR A 296 0.08 17.74 14.80
CA THR A 296 0.36 19.13 15.27
C THR A 296 1.32 19.13 16.45
N VAL A 297 1.12 18.30 17.46
CA VAL A 297 2.00 18.20 18.62
C VAL A 297 3.37 17.68 18.22
N TRP A 298 3.43 16.68 17.34
CA TRP A 298 4.68 16.14 16.80
C TRP A 298 5.51 17.20 16.08
N GLN A 299 4.91 17.94 15.14
CA GLN A 299 5.59 18.99 14.39
C GLN A 299 6.10 20.13 15.30
N LYS A 300 5.29 20.53 16.28
CA LYS A 300 5.70 21.56 17.25
C LYS A 300 6.88 21.08 18.09
N THR A 301 6.88 19.84 18.55
CA THR A 301 7.96 19.25 19.35
C THR A 301 9.25 19.15 18.53
N LEU A 302 9.21 18.61 17.31
CA LEU A 302 10.40 18.54 16.44
C LEU A 302 11.01 19.94 16.19
N ARG A 303 10.15 20.95 15.97
CA ARG A 303 10.62 22.34 15.78
C ARG A 303 11.31 22.89 17.03
N ARG A 304 10.75 22.67 18.22
CA ARG A 304 11.38 23.07 19.50
C ARG A 304 12.70 22.36 19.74
N ALA A 305 12.75 21.06 19.43
CA ALA A 305 13.95 20.24 19.55
C ALA A 305 15.01 20.53 18.45
N LYS A 306 14.70 21.41 17.49
CA LYS A 306 15.55 21.74 16.33
C LYS A 306 15.91 20.49 15.49
N ILE A 307 14.97 19.54 15.36
CA ILE A 307 15.14 18.32 14.59
C ILE A 307 14.35 18.45 13.27
N PRO A 308 14.96 18.10 12.11
CA PRO A 308 14.26 18.07 10.84
C PRO A 308 12.99 17.22 10.88
N HIS A 309 11.95 17.64 10.14
CA HIS A 309 10.67 16.93 10.15
C HIS A 309 10.80 15.51 9.59
N PHE A 310 10.36 14.54 10.38
CA PHE A 310 10.13 13.16 9.98
C PHE A 310 8.78 12.65 10.51
N ARG A 311 8.34 11.48 10.07
CA ARG A 311 7.04 10.93 10.47
C ARG A 311 7.15 10.25 11.84
N ILE A 312 6.16 10.45 12.68
CA ILE A 312 6.08 9.73 13.98
C ILE A 312 6.11 8.20 13.80
N TYR A 313 5.65 7.68 12.65
CA TYR A 313 5.73 6.26 12.30
C TYR A 313 7.17 5.74 12.18
N ASP A 314 8.14 6.61 11.93
CA ASP A 314 9.54 6.24 11.79
C ASP A 314 10.19 5.81 13.12
N LEU A 315 9.54 6.11 14.27
CA LEU A 315 9.90 5.54 15.58
C LEU A 315 9.81 4.01 15.58
N ARG A 316 8.80 3.44 14.93
CA ARG A 316 8.69 1.98 14.76
C ARG A 316 9.81 1.40 13.89
N SER A 317 10.26 2.14 12.88
CA SER A 317 11.43 1.76 12.08
C SER A 317 12.72 1.83 12.90
N THR A 318 12.79 2.78 13.82
CA THR A 318 13.91 2.90 14.78
C THR A 318 13.97 1.69 15.70
N TYR A 319 12.84 1.24 16.24
CA TYR A 319 12.76 -0.01 17.03
C TYR A 319 13.31 -1.21 16.25
N ALA A 320 12.82 -1.43 15.01
CA ALA A 320 13.30 -2.50 14.15
C ALA A 320 14.81 -2.44 13.90
N THR A 321 15.34 -1.23 13.63
CA THR A 321 16.77 -1.03 13.38
C THR A 321 17.61 -1.27 14.62
N ARG A 322 17.12 -0.88 15.81
CA ARG A 322 17.81 -1.11 17.08
C ARG A 322 17.90 -2.61 17.42
N LEU A 323 16.82 -3.36 17.21
CA LEU A 323 16.84 -4.82 17.40
C LEU A 323 17.84 -5.51 16.46
N SER A 324 17.82 -5.17 15.16
CA SER A 324 18.77 -5.72 14.19
C SER A 324 20.22 -5.33 14.52
N ALA A 325 20.44 -4.10 14.99
CA ALA A 325 21.75 -3.64 15.42
C ALA A 325 22.24 -4.34 16.70
N GLY A 326 21.32 -4.74 17.57
CA GLY A 326 21.60 -5.56 18.76
C GLY A 326 21.83 -7.04 18.46
N GLY A 327 21.82 -7.45 17.17
CA GLY A 327 22.06 -8.83 16.76
C GLY A 327 20.86 -9.75 16.83
N VAL A 328 19.65 -9.21 17.02
CA VAL A 328 18.41 -10.01 16.95
C VAL A 328 18.18 -10.44 15.52
N VAL A 329 17.95 -11.73 15.29
CA VAL A 329 17.75 -12.29 13.95
C VAL A 329 16.47 -11.74 13.30
N ASP A 330 16.50 -11.58 11.97
CA ASP A 330 15.46 -10.91 11.19
C ASP A 330 14.06 -11.52 11.37
N GLU A 331 13.98 -12.84 11.54
CA GLU A 331 12.73 -13.56 11.80
C GLU A 331 12.07 -13.12 13.11
N TRP A 332 12.85 -13.00 14.18
CA TRP A 332 12.35 -12.55 15.48
C TRP A 332 11.95 -11.08 15.43
N VAL A 333 12.75 -10.22 14.78
CA VAL A 333 12.39 -8.81 14.60
C VAL A 333 11.10 -8.69 13.81
N THR A 334 10.91 -9.51 12.78
CA THR A 334 9.69 -9.54 11.98
C THR A 334 8.47 -9.96 12.81
N GLN A 335 8.63 -10.96 13.67
CA GLN A 335 7.59 -11.40 14.61
C GLN A 335 7.28 -10.32 15.65
N MET A 336 8.29 -9.72 16.29
CA MET A 336 8.11 -8.63 17.25
C MET A 336 7.44 -7.39 16.63
N LEU A 337 7.71 -7.14 15.36
CA LEU A 337 6.98 -6.13 14.58
C LEU A 337 5.59 -6.59 14.12
N ARG A 338 5.25 -7.84 14.29
CA ARG A 338 3.97 -8.40 13.86
C ARG A 338 3.72 -8.13 12.37
N GLN A 339 4.72 -8.44 11.54
CA GLN A 339 4.69 -8.31 10.09
C GLN A 339 4.74 -9.67 9.44
N SER A 340 3.90 -9.91 8.45
CA SER A 340 3.87 -11.16 7.68
C SER A 340 4.86 -11.18 6.52
N ASP A 341 5.42 -10.01 6.13
CA ASP A 341 6.29 -9.88 4.96
C ASP A 341 7.68 -9.38 5.36
N ALA A 342 8.66 -10.27 5.26
CA ALA A 342 10.06 -9.97 5.51
C ALA A 342 10.63 -8.88 4.57
N GLN A 343 10.10 -8.73 3.35
CA GLN A 343 10.51 -7.65 2.44
C GLN A 343 10.09 -6.27 2.96
N VAL A 344 8.98 -6.19 3.68
CA VAL A 344 8.56 -4.95 4.35
C VAL A 344 9.53 -4.62 5.48
N PHE A 345 10.00 -5.62 6.23
CA PHE A 345 11.01 -5.45 7.27
C PHE A 345 12.33 -4.87 6.73
N LYS A 346 12.85 -5.37 5.61
CA LYS A 346 14.07 -4.86 4.96
C LYS A 346 14.01 -3.35 4.62
N LYS A 347 12.82 -2.78 4.50
CA LYS A 347 12.60 -1.34 4.31
C LYS A 347 12.72 -0.53 5.60
N TYR A 348 12.48 -1.16 6.74
CA TYR A 348 12.49 -0.53 8.05
C TYR A 348 13.80 -0.75 8.81
N SER A 349 14.45 -1.90 8.63
CA SER A 349 15.75 -2.19 9.19
C SER A 349 16.84 -1.56 8.30
N GLN A 350 17.40 -0.44 8.73
CA GLN A 350 18.44 0.28 7.99
C GLN A 350 19.68 0.46 8.86
N MET A 351 20.66 -0.38 8.63
CA MET A 351 21.96 -0.21 9.28
C MET A 351 22.64 1.07 8.80
N LYS A 352 23.00 1.95 9.72
CA LYS A 352 23.87 3.10 9.45
C LYS A 352 25.32 2.63 9.22
N LEU A 353 26.12 3.51 8.63
CA LEU A 353 27.53 3.19 8.30
C LEU A 353 28.31 2.71 9.52
N GLN A 354 28.08 3.30 10.69
CA GLN A 354 28.73 2.87 11.93
C GLN A 354 28.35 1.45 12.32
N MET A 355 27.05 1.09 12.29
CA MET A 355 26.59 -0.28 12.57
C MET A 355 27.20 -1.29 11.60
N LYS A 356 27.41 -0.90 10.33
CA LYS A 356 28.09 -1.75 9.34
C LYS A 356 29.57 -1.94 9.67
N ARG A 357 30.24 -0.90 10.18
CA ARG A 357 31.63 -0.98 10.65
C ARG A 357 31.74 -1.92 11.85
N GLU A 358 30.88 -1.75 12.85
CA GLU A 358 30.82 -2.63 14.03
C GLU A 358 30.55 -4.10 13.64
N ALA A 359 29.68 -4.32 12.64
CA ALA A 359 29.46 -5.66 12.09
C ALA A 359 30.69 -6.21 11.36
N LEU A 360 31.47 -5.36 10.69
CA LEU A 360 32.73 -5.77 10.06
C LEU A 360 33.82 -6.15 11.07
N GLU A 361 33.82 -5.52 12.26
CA GLU A 361 34.74 -5.89 13.36
C GLU A 361 34.48 -7.33 13.88
N LYS A 362 33.24 -7.81 13.77
CA LYS A 362 32.84 -9.18 14.14
C LYS A 362 33.12 -10.19 13.02
N LEU A 363 33.73 -9.79 11.91
CA LEU A 363 33.99 -10.67 10.77
C LEU A 363 35.05 -11.71 11.15
N ASN A 364 34.65 -12.98 11.20
CA ASN A 364 35.55 -14.09 11.45
C ASN A 364 36.29 -14.45 10.15
N ARG A 365 37.55 -14.01 10.03
CA ARG A 365 38.38 -14.27 8.85
C ARG A 365 38.82 -15.72 8.72
N ARG A 366 38.67 -16.50 9.80
CA ARG A 366 39.00 -17.94 9.83
C ARG A 366 37.77 -18.84 9.82
N ALA A 367 36.59 -18.25 9.50
CA ALA A 367 35.39 -19.04 9.36
C ALA A 367 35.58 -20.12 8.29
N ASN A 368 35.25 -21.35 8.63
CA ASN A 368 35.43 -22.54 7.77
C ASN A 368 36.90 -22.95 7.49
N GLU A 369 37.90 -22.32 8.11
CA GLU A 369 39.21 -22.91 8.16
C GLU A 369 39.16 -24.08 9.17
N MET A 370 39.36 -25.29 8.70
CA MET A 370 39.54 -26.41 9.61
C MET A 370 40.83 -26.13 10.42
N GLY A 371 40.64 -25.90 11.72
CA GLY A 371 41.79 -25.82 12.61
C GLY A 371 42.60 -27.12 12.49
N THR A 372 43.83 -27.01 12.00
CA THR A 372 44.78 -28.09 12.13
C THR A 372 44.91 -28.34 13.63
N PRO A 373 44.57 -29.53 14.14
CA PRO A 373 44.78 -29.78 15.56
C PRO A 373 46.27 -29.55 15.84
N PRO A 374 46.64 -28.85 16.92
CA PRO A 374 48.05 -28.64 17.23
C PRO A 374 48.69 -30.00 17.47
N THR A 375 49.49 -30.42 16.53
CA THR A 375 50.24 -31.71 16.56
C THR A 375 51.24 -31.74 17.71
N GLU A 376 51.47 -30.63 18.38
CA GLU A 376 52.43 -30.52 19.48
C GLU A 376 51.85 -30.75 20.89
N ALA A 377 50.51 -30.76 21.06
CA ALA A 377 49.91 -30.96 22.39
C ALA A 377 49.77 -32.47 22.80
N LEU A 378 50.00 -33.38 21.87
CA LEU A 378 49.89 -34.84 22.12
C LEU A 378 51.20 -35.51 22.55
N LEU A 379 52.32 -34.77 22.54
CA LEU A 379 53.62 -35.31 22.92
C LEU A 379 54.09 -34.91 24.34
N ALA A 380 53.28 -34.19 25.11
CA ALA A 380 53.63 -33.74 26.46
C ALA A 380 52.69 -34.28 27.56
N ALA A 381 52.08 -35.44 27.37
CA ALA A 381 51.43 -36.12 28.48
C ALA A 381 52.45 -36.97 29.24
N PRO A 382 52.74 -36.72 30.51
CA PRO A 382 53.66 -37.58 31.27
C PRO A 382 53.06 -38.98 31.44
N LEU A 383 53.82 -39.99 31.09
CA LEU A 383 53.57 -41.42 31.37
C LEU A 383 53.35 -41.57 32.88
N CYS A 384 52.10 -41.71 33.31
CA CYS A 384 51.80 -42.19 34.65
C CYS A 384 52.36 -43.69 34.77
N THR A 385 53.46 -43.84 35.43
CA THR A 385 53.92 -45.13 35.91
C THR A 385 52.99 -45.65 36.99
N VAL A 386 52.22 -46.66 36.66
CA VAL A 386 51.44 -47.42 37.64
C VAL A 386 52.44 -48.37 38.34
N THR A 387 52.75 -48.08 39.59
CA THR A 387 53.44 -49.04 40.49
C THR A 387 52.38 -49.98 41.07
N VAL A 388 52.50 -51.26 40.71
CA VAL A 388 51.73 -52.35 41.35
C VAL A 388 52.39 -52.65 42.65
N GLN A 389 51.69 -52.63 43.77
CA GLN A 389 51.89 -53.40 44.96
C GLN A 389 50.68 -54.25 45.25
#